data_69ee77d04ab515e2f3a25a4c5c6d14e8
#
_entry.id   69ee77d04ab515e2f3a25a4c5c6d14e8
#
_cell.length_a   1.000
_cell.length_b   1.000
_cell.length_c   1.000
_cell.angle_alpha   90.00
_cell.angle_beta   90.00
_cell.angle_gamma   90.00
#
_symmetry.space_group_name_H-M   'P 1'
#
loop_
_entity.id
_entity.type
_entity.pdbx_description
1 polymer ?
#
loop_
_entity_poly.entity_id
_entity_poly.type
_entity_poly.pdbx_seq_one_letter_code
_entity_poly.pdbx_strand_id
1 'polypeptide(L)'
;MGVEQFEISLIVAIYMVALMVIGFFAERRTKSVETFFLANRSLGSWVTAISSTAASESGWVVLGAVGLAYKDGVSALWFAPGCLFGYWINLYWLAPRLRREAERTGALTIPDLLATRYGDPLRLIRGIGFVVIFLSLGGYVAAQMTATGKAMEAILGVSYMQGILIGGAIIVAYTFLGGFLAVSWTDFLQGLVMVFALALMPILAVQAAGGY
;
A
#
# COMPACT_ATOMS: atom_id res chain seq x y z
N MET A 1 25.36 12.21 16.22
CA MET A 1 24.29 11.19 16.21
C MET A 1 24.46 10.37 17.46
N GLY A 2 23.41 10.28 18.29
CA GLY A 2 23.40 9.35 19.43
C GLY A 2 23.39 7.91 18.94
N VAL A 3 23.83 6.96 19.78
CA VAL A 3 23.85 5.52 19.44
C VAL A 3 22.49 5.04 18.94
N GLU A 4 21.40 5.45 19.62
CA GLU A 4 20.02 5.12 19.22
C GLU A 4 19.65 5.59 17.81
N GLN A 5 20.08 6.80 17.43
CA GLN A 5 19.77 7.34 16.10
C GLN A 5 20.56 6.63 14.98
N PHE A 6 21.75 6.15 15.28
CA PHE A 6 22.54 5.33 14.36
C PHE A 6 21.87 3.96 14.14
N GLU A 7 21.42 3.31 15.21
CA GLU A 7 20.74 2.01 15.13
C GLU A 7 19.42 2.10 14.32
N ILE A 8 18.62 3.13 14.57
CA ILE A 8 17.38 3.38 13.82
C ILE A 8 17.68 3.61 12.33
N SER A 9 18.68 4.45 12.03
CA SER A 9 19.07 4.73 10.64
C SER A 9 19.57 3.47 9.93
N LEU A 10 20.32 2.61 10.62
CA LEU A 10 20.80 1.34 10.07
C LEU A 10 19.64 0.38 9.77
N ILE A 11 18.66 0.25 10.68
CA ILE A 11 17.47 -0.58 10.47
C ILE A 11 16.68 -0.09 9.25
N VAL A 12 16.45 1.22 9.14
CA VAL A 12 15.75 1.81 8.00
C VAL A 12 16.51 1.58 6.69
N ALA A 13 17.85 1.74 6.71
CA ALA A 13 18.68 1.49 5.53
C ALA A 13 18.61 0.02 5.08
N ILE A 14 18.73 -0.94 6.02
CA ILE A 14 18.59 -2.37 5.74
C ILE A 14 17.21 -2.67 5.13
N TYR A 15 16.17 -2.09 5.71
CA TYR A 15 14.81 -2.25 5.22
C TYR A 15 14.66 -1.71 3.78
N MET A 16 15.18 -0.51 3.48
CA MET A 16 15.14 0.07 2.14
C MET A 16 15.92 -0.79 1.12
N VAL A 17 17.06 -1.34 1.51
CA VAL A 17 17.83 -2.28 0.68
C VAL A 17 17.01 -3.55 0.42
N ALA A 18 16.32 -4.09 1.41
CA ALA A 18 15.48 -5.26 1.24
C ALA A 18 14.36 -5.02 0.21
N LEU A 19 13.71 -3.84 0.23
CA LEU A 19 12.70 -3.47 -0.77
C LEU A 19 13.30 -3.43 -2.19
N MET A 20 14.48 -2.83 -2.36
CA MET A 20 15.18 -2.78 -3.65
C MET A 20 15.57 -4.17 -4.15
N VAL A 21 16.03 -5.05 -3.26
CA VAL A 21 16.37 -6.44 -3.59
C VAL A 21 15.12 -7.19 -4.09
N ILE A 22 13.97 -7.03 -3.43
CA ILE A 22 12.71 -7.61 -3.89
C ILE A 22 12.36 -7.08 -5.28
N GLY A 23 12.46 -5.77 -5.52
CA GLY A 23 12.23 -5.15 -6.81
C GLY A 23 13.11 -5.75 -7.92
N PHE A 24 14.39 -5.91 -7.65
CA PHE A 24 15.35 -6.50 -8.58
C PHE A 24 15.06 -7.98 -8.91
N PHE A 25 14.66 -8.78 -7.92
CA PHE A 25 14.26 -10.16 -8.19
C PHE A 25 12.93 -10.26 -8.94
N ALA A 26 12.00 -9.36 -8.68
CA ALA A 26 10.72 -9.30 -9.39
C ALA A 26 10.89 -8.91 -10.86
N GLU A 27 11.84 -7.99 -11.18
CA GLU A 27 12.17 -7.59 -12.55
C GLU A 27 12.45 -8.79 -13.44
N ARG A 28 13.24 -9.75 -12.96
CA ARG A 28 13.60 -10.96 -13.72
C ARG A 28 12.40 -11.80 -14.15
N ARG A 29 11.27 -11.67 -13.46
CA ARG A 29 10.02 -12.37 -13.74
C ARG A 29 9.01 -11.51 -14.50
N THR A 30 9.24 -10.20 -14.59
CA THR A 30 8.33 -9.23 -15.21
C THR A 30 8.74 -9.01 -16.67
N LYS A 31 8.24 -9.85 -17.60
CA LYS A 31 8.65 -9.84 -19.01
C LYS A 31 7.55 -9.39 -19.98
N SER A 32 6.34 -9.11 -19.50
CA SER A 32 5.20 -8.71 -20.33
C SER A 32 4.38 -7.64 -19.65
N VAL A 33 3.56 -6.94 -20.41
CA VAL A 33 2.61 -5.95 -19.89
C VAL A 33 1.65 -6.58 -18.88
N GLU A 34 1.17 -7.79 -19.14
CA GLU A 34 0.30 -8.51 -18.21
C GLU A 34 1.03 -8.87 -16.91
N THR A 35 2.28 -9.33 -16.99
CA THR A 35 3.10 -9.59 -15.80
C THR A 35 3.34 -8.32 -15.01
N PHE A 36 3.62 -7.21 -15.70
CA PHE A 36 3.88 -5.92 -15.05
C PHE A 36 2.67 -5.39 -14.26
N PHE A 37 1.46 -5.47 -14.83
CA PHE A 37 0.26 -4.93 -14.19
C PHE A 37 -0.50 -5.93 -13.31
N LEU A 38 -0.40 -7.24 -13.58
CA LEU A 38 -1.22 -8.26 -12.92
C LEU A 38 -0.42 -9.43 -12.34
N ALA A 39 0.93 -9.41 -12.42
CA ALA A 39 1.79 -10.53 -12.02
C ALA A 39 1.32 -11.88 -12.60
N ASN A 40 0.83 -11.89 -13.86
CA ASN A 40 0.19 -13.03 -14.53
C ASN A 40 -0.95 -13.66 -13.71
N ARG A 41 -1.57 -12.94 -12.80
CA ARG A 41 -2.61 -13.44 -11.87
C ARG A 41 -2.16 -14.67 -11.05
N SER A 42 -0.86 -14.80 -10.80
CA SER A 42 -0.22 -15.98 -10.21
C SER A 42 0.19 -15.81 -8.75
N LEU A 43 -0.23 -14.72 -8.11
CA LEU A 43 0.06 -14.49 -6.70
C LEU A 43 -0.62 -15.52 -5.81
N GLY A 44 0.12 -16.09 -4.87
CA GLY A 44 -0.41 -16.99 -3.86
C GLY A 44 -1.40 -16.31 -2.91
N SER A 45 -2.32 -17.07 -2.33
CA SER A 45 -3.40 -16.56 -1.49
C SER A 45 -2.89 -15.73 -0.29
N TRP A 46 -1.82 -16.16 0.35
CA TRP A 46 -1.21 -15.45 1.48
C TRP A 46 -0.60 -14.11 1.07
N VAL A 47 0.15 -14.10 -0.04
CA VAL A 47 0.72 -12.85 -0.57
C VAL A 47 -0.40 -11.90 -0.96
N THR A 48 -1.43 -12.38 -1.65
CA THR A 48 -2.58 -11.55 -2.04
C THR A 48 -3.32 -10.98 -0.83
N ALA A 49 -3.59 -11.80 0.19
CA ALA A 49 -4.31 -11.35 1.38
C ALA A 49 -3.53 -10.29 2.17
N ILE A 50 -2.27 -10.57 2.48
CA ILE A 50 -1.44 -9.67 3.29
C ILE A 50 -1.09 -8.41 2.52
N SER A 51 -0.70 -8.50 1.23
CA SER A 51 -0.41 -7.32 0.41
C SER A 51 -1.64 -6.44 0.19
N SER A 52 -2.81 -7.03 -0.03
CA SER A 52 -4.07 -6.28 -0.17
C SER A 52 -4.41 -5.52 1.11
N THR A 53 -4.20 -6.13 2.27
CA THR A 53 -4.40 -5.46 3.56
C THR A 53 -3.35 -4.37 3.76
N ALA A 54 -2.07 -4.67 3.55
CA ALA A 54 -0.98 -3.69 3.70
C ALA A 54 -1.15 -2.48 2.77
N ALA A 55 -1.57 -2.70 1.53
CA ALA A 55 -1.83 -1.62 0.56
C ALA A 55 -2.98 -0.68 0.98
N SER A 56 -3.89 -1.12 1.86
CA SER A 56 -4.94 -0.27 2.41
C SER A 56 -4.48 0.54 3.62
N GLU A 57 -3.42 0.11 4.30
CA GLU A 57 -2.82 0.86 5.37
C GLU A 57 -2.07 2.07 4.81
N SER A 58 -2.42 3.24 5.28
CA SER A 58 -1.94 4.50 4.74
C SER A 58 -1.42 5.42 5.84
N GLY A 59 -0.73 6.50 5.46
CA GLY A 59 -0.38 7.56 6.39
C GLY A 59 -1.58 8.11 7.17
N TRP A 60 -2.79 7.98 6.60
CA TRP A 60 -4.02 8.35 7.33
C TRP A 60 -4.28 7.40 8.51
N VAL A 61 -4.08 6.11 8.37
CA VAL A 61 -4.28 5.15 9.47
C VAL A 61 -3.30 5.45 10.61
N VAL A 62 -2.04 5.70 10.29
CA VAL A 62 -0.99 5.96 11.30
C VAL A 62 -1.16 7.32 11.97
N LEU A 63 -1.51 8.36 11.21
CA LEU A 63 -1.58 9.74 11.73
C LEU A 63 -3.02 10.18 11.99
N GLY A 64 -3.92 9.94 11.04
CA GLY A 64 -5.30 10.43 11.08
C GLY A 64 -6.18 9.61 12.01
N ALA A 65 -6.14 8.27 11.93
CA ALA A 65 -6.97 7.42 12.78
C ALA A 65 -6.56 7.49 14.26
N VAL A 66 -5.25 7.63 14.53
CA VAL A 66 -4.76 7.88 15.90
C VAL A 66 -5.26 9.22 16.42
N GLY A 67 -5.22 10.28 15.59
CA GLY A 67 -5.77 11.58 15.94
C GLY A 67 -7.29 11.55 16.17
N LEU A 68 -8.02 10.77 15.35
CA LEU A 68 -9.45 10.54 15.52
C LEU A 68 -9.75 9.83 16.85
N ALA A 69 -9.01 8.78 17.16
CA ALA A 69 -9.16 8.03 18.41
C ALA A 69 -8.87 8.92 19.63
N TYR A 70 -7.88 9.79 19.55
CA TYR A 70 -7.56 10.75 20.59
C TYR A 70 -8.68 11.78 20.80
N LYS A 71 -9.29 12.26 19.70
CA LYS A 71 -10.36 13.28 19.73
C LYS A 71 -11.70 12.70 20.14
N ASP A 72 -12.09 11.57 19.55
CA ASP A 72 -13.46 11.03 19.64
C ASP A 72 -13.55 9.84 20.62
N GLY A 73 -12.41 9.41 21.17
CA GLY A 73 -12.34 8.33 22.16
C GLY A 73 -12.87 6.99 21.61
N VAL A 74 -13.65 6.30 22.44
CA VAL A 74 -14.17 4.95 22.15
C VAL A 74 -15.04 4.89 20.89
N SER A 75 -15.66 6.00 20.48
CA SER A 75 -16.48 6.03 19.26
C SER A 75 -15.66 5.77 17.98
N ALA A 76 -14.36 6.07 17.98
CA ALA A 76 -13.46 5.75 16.88
C ALA A 76 -13.34 4.23 16.60
N LEU A 77 -13.67 3.37 17.57
CA LEU A 77 -13.66 1.90 17.38
C LEU A 77 -14.67 1.42 16.33
N TRP A 78 -15.74 2.20 16.03
CA TRP A 78 -16.69 1.86 14.97
C TRP A 78 -16.08 1.85 13.57
N PHE A 79 -14.94 2.50 13.39
CA PHE A 79 -14.20 2.47 12.13
C PHE A 79 -13.78 1.05 11.74
N ALA A 80 -13.27 0.26 12.68
CA ALA A 80 -12.74 -1.08 12.42
C ALA A 80 -13.82 -2.07 11.91
N PRO A 81 -14.99 -2.24 12.55
CA PRO A 81 -16.08 -3.08 12.01
C PRO A 81 -16.52 -2.67 10.61
N GLY A 82 -16.59 -1.36 10.34
CA GLY A 82 -16.97 -0.84 9.01
C GLY A 82 -15.96 -1.27 7.94
N CYS A 83 -14.67 -1.11 8.20
CA CYS A 83 -13.61 -1.55 7.31
C CYS A 83 -13.64 -3.07 7.09
N LEU A 84 -13.74 -3.87 8.16
CA LEU A 84 -13.78 -5.33 8.07
C LEU A 84 -14.96 -5.82 7.24
N PHE A 85 -16.14 -5.23 7.43
CA PHE A 85 -17.32 -5.57 6.64
C PHE A 85 -17.16 -5.20 5.16
N GLY A 86 -16.59 -4.03 4.87
CA GLY A 86 -16.26 -3.61 3.51
C GLY A 86 -15.26 -4.57 2.83
N TYR A 87 -14.21 -4.97 3.54
CA TYR A 87 -13.26 -5.98 3.06
C TYR A 87 -13.92 -7.32 2.78
N TRP A 88 -14.77 -7.79 3.69
CA TRP A 88 -15.48 -9.05 3.53
C TRP A 88 -16.36 -9.04 2.27
N ILE A 89 -17.15 -7.98 2.05
CA ILE A 89 -17.96 -7.82 0.84
C ILE A 89 -17.08 -7.80 -0.41
N ASN A 90 -16.00 -7.04 -0.40
CA ASN A 90 -15.10 -6.92 -1.53
C ASN A 90 -14.46 -8.26 -1.89
N LEU A 91 -13.81 -8.91 -0.94
CA LEU A 91 -13.03 -10.13 -1.20
C LEU A 91 -13.91 -11.34 -1.49
N TYR A 92 -15.05 -11.46 -0.80
CA TYR A 92 -15.92 -12.62 -0.94
C TYR A 92 -16.91 -12.50 -2.10
N TRP A 93 -17.39 -11.31 -2.37
CA TRP A 93 -18.49 -11.13 -3.32
C TRP A 93 -18.06 -10.39 -4.61
N LEU A 94 -17.35 -9.29 -4.50
CA LEU A 94 -17.02 -8.42 -5.64
C LEU A 94 -15.78 -8.91 -6.41
N ALA A 95 -14.68 -9.13 -5.74
CA ALA A 95 -13.40 -9.47 -6.37
C ALA A 95 -13.44 -10.76 -7.22
N PRO A 96 -14.10 -11.87 -6.79
CA PRO A 96 -14.19 -13.05 -7.62
C PRO A 96 -14.98 -12.85 -8.92
N ARG A 97 -15.97 -11.95 -8.89
CA ARG A 97 -16.77 -11.60 -10.08
C ARG A 97 -15.98 -10.74 -11.05
N LEU A 98 -15.31 -9.71 -10.52
CA LEU A 98 -14.44 -8.85 -11.33
C LEU A 98 -13.30 -9.64 -11.96
N ARG A 99 -12.68 -10.53 -11.21
CA ARG A 99 -11.60 -11.38 -11.71
C ARG A 99 -12.05 -12.23 -12.88
N ARG A 100 -13.18 -12.96 -12.75
CA ARG A 100 -13.72 -13.80 -13.82
C ARG A 100 -14.07 -13.00 -15.07
N GLU A 101 -14.65 -11.82 -14.91
CA GLU A 101 -15.02 -10.99 -16.05
C GLU A 101 -13.77 -10.37 -16.71
N ALA A 102 -12.78 -9.96 -15.94
CA ALA A 102 -11.50 -9.49 -16.45
C ALA A 102 -10.70 -10.59 -17.20
N GLU A 103 -10.73 -11.83 -16.70
CA GLU A 103 -10.13 -12.98 -17.40
C GLU A 103 -10.83 -13.25 -18.73
N ARG A 104 -12.17 -13.18 -18.76
CA ARG A 104 -12.99 -13.43 -19.97
C ARG A 104 -12.78 -12.35 -21.03
N THR A 105 -12.62 -11.12 -20.64
CA THR A 105 -12.51 -9.96 -21.55
C THR A 105 -11.07 -9.60 -21.90
N GLY A 106 -10.09 -10.14 -21.19
CA GLY A 106 -8.69 -9.73 -21.31
C GLY A 106 -8.40 -8.33 -20.74
N ALA A 107 -9.34 -7.75 -20.00
CA ALA A 107 -9.20 -6.41 -19.46
C ALA A 107 -8.10 -6.34 -18.38
N LEU A 108 -7.23 -5.32 -18.46
CA LEU A 108 -6.16 -5.08 -17.51
C LEU A 108 -6.55 -4.05 -16.44
N THR A 109 -7.53 -3.20 -16.75
CA THR A 109 -7.98 -2.11 -15.87
C THR A 109 -9.50 -2.09 -15.74
N ILE A 110 -10.02 -1.46 -14.68
CA ILE A 110 -11.46 -1.29 -14.49
C ILE A 110 -12.11 -0.46 -15.63
N PRO A 111 -11.53 0.66 -16.10
CA PRO A 111 -12.05 1.36 -17.27
C PRO A 111 -12.10 0.49 -18.52
N ASP A 112 -11.12 -0.36 -18.77
CA ASP A 112 -11.15 -1.32 -19.88
C ASP A 112 -12.28 -2.32 -19.76
N LEU A 113 -12.49 -2.88 -18.55
CA LEU A 113 -13.56 -3.80 -18.27
C LEU A 113 -14.93 -3.18 -18.57
N LEU A 114 -15.16 -1.96 -18.10
CA LEU A 114 -16.39 -1.23 -18.32
C LEU A 114 -16.58 -0.88 -19.82
N ALA A 115 -15.52 -0.42 -20.47
CA ALA A 115 -15.54 -0.10 -21.90
C ALA A 115 -15.88 -1.33 -22.76
N THR A 116 -15.34 -2.50 -22.40
CA THR A 116 -15.62 -3.75 -23.11
C THR A 116 -17.05 -4.23 -22.86
N ARG A 117 -17.55 -4.05 -21.64
CA ARG A 117 -18.90 -4.51 -21.25
C ARG A 117 -20.02 -3.65 -21.85
N TYR A 118 -19.86 -2.32 -21.87
CA TYR A 118 -20.93 -1.38 -22.27
C TYR A 118 -20.74 -0.83 -23.70
N GLY A 119 -19.62 -1.15 -24.34
CA GLY A 119 -19.22 -0.54 -25.59
C GLY A 119 -18.68 0.88 -25.37
N ASP A 120 -17.57 1.21 -25.99
CA ASP A 120 -16.95 2.54 -25.85
C ASP A 120 -16.37 3.02 -27.18
N PRO A 121 -17.22 3.23 -28.20
CA PRO A 121 -16.77 3.60 -29.53
C PRO A 121 -16.05 4.96 -29.56
N LEU A 122 -16.42 5.88 -28.68
CA LEU A 122 -15.82 7.19 -28.54
C LEU A 122 -14.70 7.27 -27.51
N ARG A 123 -14.35 6.15 -26.87
CA ARG A 123 -13.37 6.05 -25.78
C ARG A 123 -13.66 6.95 -24.59
N LEU A 124 -14.92 7.32 -24.37
CA LEU A 124 -15.34 8.20 -23.28
C LEU A 124 -15.21 7.52 -21.92
N ILE A 125 -15.60 6.25 -21.80
CA ILE A 125 -15.49 5.49 -20.54
C ILE A 125 -14.02 5.39 -20.10
N ARG A 126 -13.14 5.07 -21.06
CA ARG A 126 -11.70 5.04 -20.78
C ARG A 126 -11.13 6.41 -20.44
N GLY A 127 -11.54 7.46 -21.15
CA GLY A 127 -11.10 8.83 -20.91
C GLY A 127 -11.53 9.36 -19.53
N ILE A 128 -12.79 9.23 -19.20
CA ILE A 128 -13.33 9.63 -17.89
C ILE A 128 -12.69 8.80 -16.79
N GLY A 129 -12.60 7.47 -16.96
CA GLY A 129 -11.95 6.58 -16.01
C GLY A 129 -10.50 6.95 -15.75
N PHE A 130 -9.74 7.30 -16.79
CA PHE A 130 -8.37 7.81 -16.66
C PHE A 130 -8.33 9.08 -15.81
N VAL A 131 -9.16 10.08 -16.11
CA VAL A 131 -9.18 11.36 -15.38
C VAL A 131 -9.53 11.13 -13.90
N VAL A 132 -10.55 10.34 -13.62
CA VAL A 132 -10.96 10.02 -12.25
C VAL A 132 -9.84 9.32 -11.48
N ILE A 133 -9.23 8.29 -12.07
CA ILE A 133 -8.13 7.54 -11.45
C ILE A 133 -6.92 8.46 -11.24
N PHE A 134 -6.55 9.25 -12.25
CA PHE A 134 -5.39 10.15 -12.19
C PHE A 134 -5.53 11.18 -11.07
N LEU A 135 -6.69 11.84 -10.97
CA LEU A 135 -6.94 12.84 -9.92
C LEU A 135 -7.03 12.21 -8.53
N SER A 136 -7.75 11.09 -8.40
CA SER A 136 -7.94 10.42 -7.10
C SER A 136 -6.64 9.81 -6.58
N LEU A 137 -5.96 9.01 -7.40
CA LEU A 137 -4.70 8.38 -7.00
C LEU A 137 -3.54 9.36 -6.94
N GLY A 138 -3.53 10.40 -7.80
CA GLY A 138 -2.54 11.46 -7.73
C GLY A 138 -2.61 12.20 -6.39
N GLY A 139 -3.81 12.57 -5.95
CA GLY A 139 -4.03 13.16 -4.63
C GLY A 139 -3.63 12.21 -3.48
N TYR A 140 -3.97 10.92 -3.60
CA TYR A 140 -3.57 9.91 -2.64
C TYR A 140 -2.04 9.78 -2.54
N VAL A 141 -1.34 9.68 -3.67
CA VAL A 141 0.13 9.59 -3.71
C VAL A 141 0.77 10.85 -3.09
N ALA A 142 0.25 12.04 -3.38
CA ALA A 142 0.74 13.27 -2.77
C ALA A 142 0.60 13.27 -1.24
N ALA A 143 -0.53 12.77 -0.72
CA ALA A 143 -0.73 12.59 0.72
C ALA A 143 0.26 11.59 1.34
N GLN A 144 0.51 10.47 0.65
CA GLN A 144 1.48 9.46 1.11
C GLN A 144 2.92 9.98 1.08
N MET A 145 3.30 10.77 0.08
CA MET A 145 4.61 11.44 0.03
C MET A 145 4.77 12.42 1.20
N THR A 146 3.70 13.16 1.53
CA THR A 146 3.68 14.05 2.71
C THR A 146 3.89 13.26 4.00
N ALA A 147 3.20 12.14 4.18
CA ALA A 147 3.35 11.28 5.36
C ALA A 147 4.78 10.70 5.43
N THR A 148 5.32 10.24 4.31
CA THR A 148 6.70 9.73 4.20
C THR A 148 7.72 10.80 4.59
N GLY A 149 7.59 12.03 4.08
CA GLY A 149 8.47 13.14 4.42
C GLY A 149 8.49 13.44 5.92
N LYS A 150 7.30 13.52 6.54
CA LYS A 150 7.17 13.74 7.98
C LYS A 150 7.74 12.59 8.82
N ALA A 151 7.51 11.35 8.40
CA ALA A 151 8.05 10.19 9.11
C ALA A 151 9.59 10.15 9.04
N MET A 152 10.16 10.39 7.86
CA MET A 152 11.62 10.44 7.70
C MET A 152 12.27 11.58 8.49
N GLU A 153 11.62 12.75 8.52
CA GLU A 153 12.07 13.89 9.34
C GLU A 153 12.06 13.53 10.82
N ALA A 154 10.97 12.93 11.31
CA ALA A 154 10.82 12.57 12.72
C ALA A 154 11.77 11.43 13.15
N ILE A 155 11.99 10.44 12.29
CA ILE A 155 12.74 9.21 12.61
C ILE A 155 14.25 9.40 12.35
N LEU A 156 14.61 9.96 11.18
CA LEU A 156 16.00 10.05 10.74
C LEU A 156 16.62 11.44 10.94
N GLY A 157 15.81 12.45 11.28
CA GLY A 157 16.29 13.83 11.42
C GLY A 157 16.72 14.48 10.10
N VAL A 158 16.34 13.91 8.94
CA VAL A 158 16.55 14.51 7.62
C VAL A 158 15.51 15.59 7.37
N SER A 159 15.79 16.52 6.43
CA SER A 159 14.74 17.50 6.08
C SER A 159 13.52 16.83 5.43
N TYR A 160 12.34 17.42 5.61
CA TYR A 160 11.09 16.96 5.01
C TYR A 160 11.21 16.68 3.51
N MET A 161 11.87 17.59 2.77
CA MET A 161 12.07 17.44 1.32
C MET A 161 12.99 16.26 0.98
N GLN A 162 14.07 16.08 1.75
CA GLN A 162 14.95 14.92 1.58
C GLN A 162 14.21 13.61 1.87
N GLY A 163 13.37 13.58 2.90
CA GLY A 163 12.52 12.43 3.21
C GLY A 163 11.60 12.04 2.06
N ILE A 164 10.93 13.01 1.43
CA ILE A 164 10.09 12.79 0.25
C ILE A 164 10.92 12.25 -0.93
N LEU A 165 12.05 12.88 -1.21
CA LEU A 165 12.89 12.51 -2.37
C LEU A 165 13.48 11.11 -2.21
N ILE A 166 14.00 10.78 -1.05
CA ILE A 166 14.58 9.45 -0.77
C ILE A 166 13.51 8.38 -0.81
N GLY A 167 12.44 8.54 -0.03
CA GLY A 167 11.34 7.57 0.02
C GLY A 167 10.66 7.41 -1.34
N GLY A 168 10.35 8.52 -2.01
CA GLY A 168 9.74 8.52 -3.33
C GLY A 168 10.61 7.86 -4.39
N ALA A 169 11.91 8.16 -4.42
CA ALA A 169 12.84 7.55 -5.36
C ALA A 169 12.91 6.02 -5.20
N ILE A 170 12.94 5.51 -3.96
CA ILE A 170 12.97 4.07 -3.68
C ILE A 170 11.68 3.40 -4.14
N ILE A 171 10.51 3.99 -3.81
CA ILE A 171 9.21 3.46 -4.21
C ILE A 171 9.10 3.41 -5.74
N VAL A 172 9.45 4.49 -6.41
CA VAL A 172 9.43 4.57 -7.87
C VAL A 172 10.39 3.55 -8.48
N ALA A 173 11.60 3.43 -7.94
CA ALA A 173 12.61 2.52 -8.47
C ALA A 173 12.14 1.05 -8.43
N TYR A 174 11.73 0.51 -7.27
CA TYR A 174 11.33 -0.90 -7.23
C TYR A 174 10.02 -1.18 -7.97
N THR A 175 9.11 -0.19 -8.01
CA THR A 175 7.85 -0.31 -8.77
C THR A 175 8.12 -0.35 -10.28
N PHE A 176 9.02 0.51 -10.78
CA PHE A 176 9.42 0.49 -12.20
C PHE A 176 10.14 -0.79 -12.60
N LEU A 177 11.00 -1.31 -11.72
CA LEU A 177 11.74 -2.54 -11.97
C LEU A 177 10.82 -3.75 -12.05
N GLY A 178 10.02 -3.99 -11.03
CA GLY A 178 9.31 -5.25 -10.87
C GLY A 178 7.79 -5.18 -11.00
N GLY A 179 7.20 -4.00 -11.26
CA GLY A 179 5.76 -3.82 -11.44
C GLY A 179 4.93 -4.32 -10.26
N PHE A 180 3.72 -4.80 -10.54
CA PHE A 180 2.78 -5.31 -9.54
C PHE A 180 3.34 -6.48 -8.72
N LEU A 181 4.20 -7.30 -9.30
CA LEU A 181 4.84 -8.40 -8.58
C LEU A 181 5.76 -7.88 -7.47
N ALA A 182 6.59 -6.85 -7.77
CA ALA A 182 7.45 -6.23 -6.78
C ALA A 182 6.63 -5.60 -5.66
N VAL A 183 5.63 -4.79 -6.03
CA VAL A 183 4.73 -4.13 -5.07
C VAL A 183 4.07 -5.16 -4.15
N SER A 184 3.51 -6.24 -4.69
CA SER A 184 2.85 -7.27 -3.89
C SER A 184 3.78 -7.95 -2.88
N TRP A 185 5.03 -8.22 -3.25
CA TRP A 185 6.01 -8.81 -2.34
C TRP A 185 6.57 -7.82 -1.32
N THR A 186 6.77 -6.56 -1.70
CA THR A 186 7.13 -5.51 -0.73
C THR A 186 6.01 -5.26 0.26
N ASP A 187 4.77 -5.17 -0.20
CA ASP A 187 3.59 -5.04 0.66
C ASP A 187 3.40 -6.24 1.59
N PHE A 188 3.69 -7.46 1.10
CA PHE A 188 3.66 -8.66 1.94
C PHE A 188 4.67 -8.57 3.08
N LEU A 189 5.92 -8.19 2.81
CA LEU A 189 6.93 -7.98 3.84
C LEU A 189 6.53 -6.86 4.82
N GLN A 190 6.05 -5.74 4.28
CA GLN A 190 5.57 -4.61 5.08
C GLN A 190 4.38 -4.99 5.94
N GLY A 191 3.42 -5.74 5.38
CA GLY A 191 2.26 -6.23 6.10
C GLY A 191 2.62 -7.12 7.28
N LEU A 192 3.62 -7.99 7.12
CA LEU A 192 4.12 -8.79 8.25
C LEU A 192 4.71 -7.91 9.37
N VAL A 193 5.52 -6.91 8.99
CA VAL A 193 6.07 -5.95 9.97
C VAL A 193 4.95 -5.16 10.66
N MET A 194 3.94 -4.70 9.90
CA MET A 194 2.78 -3.98 10.46
C MET A 194 1.98 -4.84 11.44
N VAL A 195 1.68 -6.10 11.10
CA VAL A 195 0.97 -7.02 12.00
C VAL A 195 1.74 -7.20 13.31
N PHE A 196 3.06 -7.36 13.22
CA PHE A 196 3.92 -7.51 14.40
C PHE A 196 3.93 -6.25 15.26
N ALA A 197 4.08 -5.08 14.64
CA ALA A 197 4.06 -3.79 15.32
C ALA A 197 2.72 -3.51 15.99
N LEU A 198 1.60 -3.74 15.29
CA LEU A 198 0.26 -3.53 15.82
C LEU A 198 -0.10 -4.51 16.95
N ALA A 199 0.46 -5.72 16.96
CA ALA A 199 0.28 -6.66 18.06
C ALA A 199 1.11 -6.27 19.29
N LEU A 200 2.31 -5.74 19.08
CA LEU A 200 3.26 -5.42 20.16
C LEU A 200 2.95 -4.07 20.82
N MET A 201 2.56 -3.05 20.03
CA MET A 201 2.35 -1.68 20.51
C MET A 201 1.32 -1.57 21.65
N PRO A 202 0.15 -2.21 21.63
CA PRO A 202 -0.79 -2.15 22.74
C PRO A 202 -0.21 -2.72 24.04
N ILE A 203 0.59 -3.78 23.94
CA ILE A 203 1.23 -4.42 25.11
C ILE A 203 2.22 -3.45 25.74
N LEU A 204 3.09 -2.86 24.92
CA LEU A 204 4.07 -1.87 25.37
C LEU A 204 3.40 -0.62 25.93
N ALA A 205 2.32 -0.16 25.32
CA ALA A 205 1.57 1.01 25.76
C ALA A 205 0.94 0.79 27.14
N VAL A 206 0.34 -0.38 27.39
CA VAL A 206 -0.22 -0.75 28.71
C VAL A 206 0.87 -0.82 29.77
N GLN A 207 2.02 -1.43 29.45
CA GLN A 207 3.16 -1.48 30.36
C GLN A 207 3.70 -0.07 30.70
N ALA A 208 3.85 0.79 29.69
CA ALA A 208 4.30 2.17 29.88
C ALA A 208 3.32 3.04 30.68
N ALA A 209 2.02 2.71 30.61
CA ALA A 209 0.97 3.40 31.39
C ALA A 209 0.86 2.91 32.86
N GLY A 210 1.74 1.99 33.29
CA GLY A 210 1.75 1.45 34.66
C GLY A 210 0.70 0.37 34.91
N GLY A 211 0.16 -0.25 33.85
CA GLY A 211 -0.75 -1.39 33.94
C GLY A 211 0.04 -2.71 33.95
N TYR A 212 -0.32 -3.60 34.89
CA TYR A 212 0.10 -5.01 35.19
C TYR A 212 1.59 -5.31 35.18
#